data_b26226d1ef366bbf8b43315c30f7cd64
#
_entry.id   b26226d1ef366bbf8b43315c30f7cd64
#
_cell.length_a   1.000
_cell.length_b   1.000
_cell.length_c   1.000
_cell.angle_alpha   90.00
_cell.angle_beta   90.00
_cell.angle_gamma   90.00
#
_symmetry.space_group_name_H-M   'P 1'
#
loop_
_entity.id
_entity.type
_entity.pdbx_description
1 polymer ?
#
loop_
_entity_poly.entity_id
_entity_poly.type
_entity_poly.pdbx_seq_one_letter_code
_entity_poly.pdbx_strand_id
1 'polypeptide(L)'
;MGHPRGKHNQMASGVYSGPHTIEGIEMLELSMPIEPGNSGGPVLTNEGNVVGLVTMKSTAENKIGYALSSMLIRQLIDEPNPVPMARWKTIGALDPKVWTPVFGAEWKQRSARILVNGAGQSFGGRTLCVRRTPLPEFPFDLRVDVRLGDEEGAAGLIFHSDGADRHYGFYPSAGNMRLTRFDGPDVGSWTMLHNEPHPAYRPLDWNTLIVRIHADHFECFLNGQKVVESRDDVIPHGEVGLAAFRGTSAQFRRFQTGANLLPAPLDMDAQRVVHDAIARIAPSHSADSDAVLSLLPLGEQAEIALSAEASRLEKQALRLRQLAKEVYESAIREKLAKVLDLAKVPNANGDADPSGNAGAEAGSVKHPGTATDDGLLRAALLIARMDNADVDVEAYTNRVRQMAEEIRGELPADADEATRLSALDRYLFEQLGFHGSRFEYYTRANSYLNEVIEDREGLPITLSVLYMEIGRRLDLKIEGLGLPGHFVVQYTPADSAAVQIIDPFERGKRLTEEDVENLLAQAQFPNLPRFRAPQTSVEICERMIGNLLGLAEREKDEAAVLRYLETLVTLSPVSPEYHAKRLEMRARNGRLTMALEDANWFIDN
;
A
#
# COMPACT_ATOMS: atom_id res chain seq x y z
N MET A 1 -21.02 -29.05 4.45
CA MET A 1 -21.36 -28.89 3.01
C MET A 1 -20.64 -27.66 2.49
N GLY A 2 -20.12 -27.68 1.26
CA GLY A 2 -19.39 -26.54 0.69
C GLY A 2 -19.16 -26.72 -0.82
N HIS A 3 -18.35 -25.83 -1.40
CA HIS A 3 -17.98 -25.86 -2.82
C HIS A 3 -16.45 -26.05 -2.99
N PRO A 4 -15.87 -27.14 -2.46
CA PRO A 4 -14.42 -27.32 -2.51
C PRO A 4 -13.93 -27.39 -3.96
N ARG A 5 -12.89 -26.58 -4.27
CA ARG A 5 -12.28 -26.51 -5.61
C ARG A 5 -13.28 -26.26 -6.74
N GLY A 6 -14.33 -25.45 -6.46
CA GLY A 6 -15.37 -25.11 -7.45
C GLY A 6 -16.40 -26.22 -7.73
N LYS A 7 -16.37 -27.33 -7.01
CA LYS A 7 -17.38 -28.39 -7.12
C LYS A 7 -18.57 -28.09 -6.21
N HIS A 8 -19.76 -28.07 -6.78
CA HIS A 8 -21.00 -27.73 -6.05
C HIS A 8 -21.47 -28.85 -5.11
N ASN A 9 -21.97 -28.44 -3.94
CA ASN A 9 -22.72 -29.30 -3.01
C ASN A 9 -22.00 -30.58 -2.56
N GLN A 10 -20.70 -30.48 -2.24
CA GLN A 10 -19.98 -31.61 -1.66
C GLN A 10 -20.16 -31.69 -0.15
N MET A 11 -20.31 -32.91 0.34
CA MET A 11 -20.33 -33.24 1.77
C MET A 11 -19.05 -34.01 2.12
N ALA A 12 -18.41 -33.63 3.21
CA ALA A 12 -17.36 -34.42 3.84
C ALA A 12 -17.85 -34.85 5.22
N SER A 13 -17.54 -36.07 5.65
CA SER A 13 -17.81 -36.57 6.99
C SER A 13 -16.53 -36.66 7.81
N GLY A 14 -16.66 -36.49 9.12
CA GLY A 14 -15.56 -36.56 10.07
C GLY A 14 -16.06 -36.73 11.48
N VAL A 15 -15.12 -36.66 12.43
CA VAL A 15 -15.42 -36.83 13.85
C VAL A 15 -15.18 -35.52 14.56
N TYR A 16 -16.08 -35.15 15.46
CA TYR A 16 -15.84 -34.07 16.41
C TYR A 16 -14.86 -34.56 17.47
N SER A 17 -13.70 -33.88 17.55
CA SER A 17 -12.60 -34.26 18.44
C SER A 17 -12.66 -33.58 19.81
N GLY A 18 -13.42 -32.51 19.91
CA GLY A 18 -13.57 -31.72 21.13
C GLY A 18 -13.49 -30.21 20.91
N PRO A 19 -13.64 -29.40 21.97
CA PRO A 19 -13.43 -27.97 21.89
C PRO A 19 -11.91 -27.68 21.84
N HIS A 20 -11.54 -26.70 21.03
CA HIS A 20 -10.18 -26.19 20.94
C HIS A 20 -10.19 -24.67 20.97
N THR A 21 -9.39 -24.06 21.84
CA THR A 21 -9.34 -22.59 21.95
C THR A 21 -8.26 -22.04 21.02
N ILE A 22 -8.69 -21.19 20.07
CA ILE A 22 -7.79 -20.46 19.17
C ILE A 22 -8.05 -18.97 19.40
N GLU A 23 -7.00 -18.26 19.83
CA GLU A 23 -7.06 -16.81 20.10
C GLU A 23 -8.23 -16.38 21.03
N GLY A 24 -8.47 -17.18 22.07
CA GLY A 24 -9.53 -16.91 23.04
C GLY A 24 -10.95 -17.29 22.56
N ILE A 25 -11.10 -17.82 21.36
CA ILE A 25 -12.38 -18.29 20.80
C ILE A 25 -12.43 -19.82 20.89
N GLU A 26 -13.48 -20.34 21.52
CA GLU A 26 -13.73 -21.79 21.54
C GLU A 26 -14.24 -22.26 20.16
N MET A 27 -13.44 -23.10 19.53
CA MET A 27 -13.75 -23.73 18.24
C MET A 27 -14.10 -25.18 18.40
N LEU A 28 -14.90 -25.71 17.49
CA LEU A 28 -15.13 -27.15 17.35
C LEU A 28 -13.99 -27.73 16.50
N GLU A 29 -13.17 -28.61 17.10
CA GLU A 29 -12.15 -29.34 16.36
C GLU A 29 -12.79 -30.54 15.64
N LEU A 30 -12.48 -30.65 14.36
CA LEU A 30 -13.05 -31.67 13.47
C LEU A 30 -11.92 -32.46 12.81
N SER A 31 -11.90 -33.79 13.02
CA SER A 31 -10.97 -34.70 12.33
C SER A 31 -11.48 -35.00 10.92
N MET A 32 -11.37 -34.01 10.03
CA MET A 32 -11.76 -34.13 8.62
C MET A 32 -10.97 -33.14 7.76
N PRO A 33 -10.68 -33.48 6.50
CA PRO A 33 -10.02 -32.55 5.60
C PRO A 33 -10.95 -31.38 5.25
N ILE A 34 -10.50 -30.17 5.51
CA ILE A 34 -11.16 -28.94 5.07
C ILE A 34 -10.39 -28.39 3.87
N GLU A 35 -11.09 -28.22 2.76
CA GLU A 35 -10.56 -27.68 1.51
C GLU A 35 -11.05 -26.24 1.30
N PRO A 36 -10.29 -25.39 0.58
CA PRO A 36 -10.78 -24.08 0.16
C PRO A 36 -12.14 -24.19 -0.54
N GLY A 37 -13.10 -23.35 -0.12
CA GLY A 37 -14.50 -23.42 -0.55
C GLY A 37 -15.42 -24.16 0.42
N ASN A 38 -14.92 -24.73 1.51
CA ASN A 38 -15.73 -25.26 2.60
C ASN A 38 -16.00 -24.22 3.69
N SER A 39 -15.20 -23.15 3.78
CA SER A 39 -15.40 -22.07 4.75
C SER A 39 -16.80 -21.47 4.63
N GLY A 40 -17.45 -21.19 5.77
CA GLY A 40 -18.85 -20.76 5.85
C GLY A 40 -19.87 -21.89 5.65
N GLY A 41 -19.45 -23.10 5.30
CA GLY A 41 -20.32 -24.25 5.19
C GLY A 41 -20.77 -24.77 6.56
N PRO A 42 -22.04 -25.28 6.69
CA PRO A 42 -22.54 -25.77 7.96
C PRO A 42 -21.89 -27.10 8.35
N VAL A 43 -21.61 -27.25 9.65
CA VAL A 43 -21.32 -28.54 10.29
C VAL A 43 -22.63 -29.09 10.83
N LEU A 44 -22.99 -30.28 10.39
CA LEU A 44 -24.25 -30.92 10.73
C LEU A 44 -24.02 -32.16 11.59
N THR A 45 -24.94 -32.43 12.55
CA THR A 45 -25.03 -33.75 13.18
C THR A 45 -25.65 -34.78 12.22
N ASN A 46 -25.62 -36.03 12.59
CA ASN A 46 -26.29 -37.10 11.80
C ASN A 46 -27.81 -36.90 11.71
N GLU A 47 -28.40 -36.16 12.65
CA GLU A 47 -29.84 -35.81 12.64
C GLU A 47 -30.13 -34.55 11.80
N GLY A 48 -29.10 -33.91 11.21
CA GLY A 48 -29.24 -32.72 10.38
C GLY A 48 -29.23 -31.39 11.14
N ASN A 49 -28.94 -31.38 12.44
CA ASN A 49 -28.85 -30.14 13.22
C ASN A 49 -27.53 -29.42 12.94
N VAL A 50 -27.61 -28.11 12.76
CA VAL A 50 -26.40 -27.26 12.60
C VAL A 50 -25.73 -27.02 13.95
N VAL A 51 -24.51 -27.52 14.12
CA VAL A 51 -23.71 -27.39 15.33
C VAL A 51 -22.59 -26.34 15.19
N GLY A 52 -22.28 -25.94 13.96
CA GLY A 52 -21.25 -24.93 13.72
C GLY A 52 -21.11 -24.54 12.25
N LEU A 53 -20.19 -23.62 11.97
CA LEU A 53 -19.76 -23.19 10.64
C LEU A 53 -18.27 -23.44 10.47
N VAL A 54 -17.90 -24.11 9.37
CA VAL A 54 -16.48 -24.33 9.02
C VAL A 54 -15.78 -23.00 8.84
N THR A 55 -14.64 -22.80 9.50
CA THR A 55 -13.91 -21.55 9.49
C THR A 55 -12.51 -21.71 8.87
N MET A 56 -11.72 -22.64 9.39
CA MET A 56 -10.33 -22.80 8.97
C MET A 56 -9.87 -24.26 9.06
N LYS A 57 -8.74 -24.55 8.43
CA LYS A 57 -8.00 -25.80 8.61
C LYS A 57 -6.76 -25.58 9.45
N SER A 58 -6.28 -26.63 10.12
CA SER A 58 -4.97 -26.61 10.75
C SER A 58 -3.86 -26.42 9.70
N THR A 59 -2.92 -25.56 10.00
CA THR A 59 -1.69 -25.41 9.21
C THR A 59 -0.65 -26.47 9.51
N ALA A 60 -0.76 -27.10 10.70
CA ALA A 60 0.18 -28.13 11.16
C ALA A 60 -0.26 -29.54 10.72
N GLU A 61 -1.57 -29.81 10.65
CA GLU A 61 -2.12 -31.12 10.35
C GLU A 61 -3.21 -31.07 9.27
N ASN A 62 -2.96 -31.71 8.13
CA ASN A 62 -3.85 -31.67 6.95
C ASN A 62 -5.25 -32.30 7.16
N LYS A 63 -5.48 -33.00 8.26
CA LYS A 63 -6.73 -33.70 8.56
C LYS A 63 -7.53 -33.04 9.68
N ILE A 64 -7.07 -31.94 10.23
CA ILE A 64 -7.77 -31.20 11.29
C ILE A 64 -8.32 -29.90 10.73
N GLY A 65 -9.59 -29.67 11.02
CA GLY A 65 -10.28 -28.44 10.72
C GLY A 65 -10.99 -27.88 11.93
N TYR A 66 -11.33 -26.61 11.88
CA TYR A 66 -12.00 -25.91 12.96
C TYR A 66 -13.30 -25.26 12.47
N ALA A 67 -14.31 -25.29 13.33
CA ALA A 67 -15.59 -24.64 13.07
C ALA A 67 -16.03 -23.80 14.26
N LEU A 68 -16.65 -22.66 13.99
CA LEU A 68 -17.33 -21.85 15.01
C LEU A 68 -18.56 -22.58 15.53
N SER A 69 -18.76 -22.60 16.85
CA SER A 69 -19.94 -23.17 17.46
C SER A 69 -21.22 -22.44 17.05
N SER A 70 -22.32 -23.18 16.87
CA SER A 70 -23.65 -22.59 16.64
C SER A 70 -24.14 -21.70 17.80
N MET A 71 -23.58 -21.85 18.99
CA MET A 71 -23.88 -20.96 20.13
C MET A 71 -23.38 -19.53 19.87
N LEU A 72 -22.18 -19.37 19.29
CA LEU A 72 -21.66 -18.05 18.91
C LEU A 72 -22.48 -17.44 17.76
N ILE A 73 -23.02 -18.27 16.87
CA ILE A 73 -23.92 -17.80 15.80
C ILE A 73 -25.21 -17.25 16.38
N ARG A 74 -25.77 -17.90 17.40
CA ARG A 74 -26.96 -17.39 18.11
C ARG A 74 -26.68 -16.06 18.77
N GLN A 75 -25.53 -15.93 19.45
CA GLN A 75 -25.14 -14.67 20.05
C GLN A 75 -25.04 -13.54 19.00
N LEU A 76 -24.50 -13.82 17.81
CA LEU A 76 -24.47 -12.85 16.70
C LEU A 76 -25.84 -12.50 16.13
N ILE A 77 -26.83 -13.40 16.25
CA ILE A 77 -28.23 -13.13 15.85
C ILE A 77 -28.90 -12.23 16.87
N ASP A 78 -28.69 -12.52 18.16
CA ASP A 78 -29.29 -11.79 19.27
C ASP A 78 -28.61 -10.42 19.47
N GLU A 79 -27.29 -10.36 19.28
CA GLU A 79 -26.46 -9.15 19.34
C GLU A 79 -25.70 -9.00 18.00
N PRO A 80 -26.35 -8.53 16.93
CA PRO A 80 -25.71 -8.41 15.63
C PRO A 80 -24.58 -7.41 15.67
N ASN A 81 -23.51 -7.68 14.89
CA ASN A 81 -22.42 -6.75 14.70
C ASN A 81 -22.98 -5.38 14.30
N PRO A 82 -22.64 -4.28 15.01
CA PRO A 82 -23.14 -2.95 14.70
C PRO A 82 -22.71 -2.45 13.34
N VAL A 83 -21.65 -3.02 12.75
CA VAL A 83 -21.20 -2.65 11.39
C VAL A 83 -22.17 -3.24 10.36
N PRO A 84 -22.86 -2.42 9.56
CA PRO A 84 -23.78 -2.90 8.54
C PRO A 84 -23.09 -3.83 7.53
N MET A 85 -23.77 -4.91 7.12
CA MET A 85 -23.25 -5.86 6.12
C MET A 85 -22.79 -5.18 4.83
N ALA A 86 -23.42 -4.07 4.44
CA ALA A 86 -23.00 -3.27 3.29
C ALA A 86 -21.58 -2.73 3.44
N ARG A 87 -21.13 -2.41 4.67
CA ARG A 87 -19.77 -1.97 4.94
C ARG A 87 -18.76 -3.09 4.84
N TRP A 88 -19.08 -4.29 5.32
CA TRP A 88 -18.23 -5.47 5.17
C TRP A 88 -18.03 -5.88 3.71
N LYS A 89 -19.07 -5.73 2.88
CA LYS A 89 -18.99 -6.01 1.44
C LYS A 89 -18.15 -4.98 0.66
N THR A 90 -17.75 -3.87 1.26
CA THR A 90 -16.97 -2.81 0.60
C THR A 90 -15.46 -2.92 0.81
N ILE A 91 -14.98 -3.95 1.52
CA ILE A 91 -13.52 -4.19 1.64
C ILE A 91 -12.95 -4.46 0.24
N GLY A 92 -11.96 -3.65 -0.16
CA GLY A 92 -11.40 -3.66 -1.52
C GLY A 92 -12.33 -3.06 -2.60
N ALA A 93 -13.53 -2.57 -2.26
CA ALA A 93 -14.37 -1.85 -3.20
C ALA A 93 -13.89 -0.40 -3.36
N LEU A 94 -14.13 0.14 -4.55
CA LEU A 94 -13.92 1.57 -4.80
C LEU A 94 -14.87 2.42 -3.95
N ASP A 95 -14.40 3.58 -3.49
CA ASP A 95 -15.26 4.54 -2.81
C ASP A 95 -16.36 5.02 -3.78
N PRO A 96 -17.65 4.72 -3.51
CA PRO A 96 -18.75 5.07 -4.42
C PRO A 96 -19.01 6.58 -4.51
N LYS A 97 -18.48 7.39 -3.57
CA LYS A 97 -18.52 8.86 -3.66
C LYS A 97 -17.54 9.40 -4.70
N VAL A 98 -16.48 8.65 -4.99
CA VAL A 98 -15.39 9.02 -5.89
C VAL A 98 -15.49 8.33 -7.24
N TRP A 99 -15.83 7.04 -7.25
CA TRP A 99 -15.80 6.19 -8.42
C TRP A 99 -17.13 5.50 -8.69
N THR A 100 -17.52 5.45 -9.95
CA THR A 100 -18.71 4.75 -10.41
C THR A 100 -18.33 3.77 -11.52
N PRO A 101 -18.26 2.46 -11.25
CA PRO A 101 -18.16 1.45 -12.30
C PRO A 101 -19.40 1.42 -13.20
N VAL A 102 -19.18 1.33 -14.50
CA VAL A 102 -20.23 1.29 -15.54
C VAL A 102 -19.96 0.13 -16.50
N PHE A 103 -21.02 -0.49 -16.99
CA PHE A 103 -21.00 -1.63 -17.92
C PHE A 103 -20.44 -2.94 -17.37
N GLY A 104 -20.57 -3.17 -16.06
CA GLY A 104 -20.11 -4.41 -15.43
C GLY A 104 -18.58 -4.50 -15.31
N ALA A 105 -18.04 -5.71 -15.33
CA ALA A 105 -16.70 -6.06 -14.90
C ALA A 105 -16.46 -5.83 -13.40
N GLU A 106 -15.39 -6.41 -12.88
CA GLU A 106 -15.03 -6.31 -11.48
C GLU A 106 -13.96 -5.23 -11.31
N TRP A 107 -14.32 -4.13 -10.64
CA TRP A 107 -13.41 -3.05 -10.28
C TRP A 107 -13.14 -3.10 -8.78
N LYS A 108 -11.87 -3.15 -8.40
CA LYS A 108 -11.42 -3.21 -7.01
C LYS A 108 -10.32 -2.20 -6.75
N GLN A 109 -10.17 -1.82 -5.48
CA GLN A 109 -9.03 -1.03 -5.01
C GLN A 109 -8.21 -1.87 -4.03
N ARG A 110 -6.90 -1.93 -4.24
CA ARG A 110 -5.96 -2.60 -3.36
C ARG A 110 -4.57 -1.97 -3.48
N SER A 111 -3.93 -1.70 -2.34
CA SER A 111 -2.55 -1.19 -2.28
C SER A 111 -2.33 0.04 -3.17
N ALA A 112 -3.20 1.05 -3.04
CA ALA A 112 -3.20 2.26 -3.87
C ALA A 112 -3.36 2.01 -5.39
N ARG A 113 -3.83 0.83 -5.79
CA ARG A 113 -4.12 0.49 -7.18
C ARG A 113 -5.61 0.29 -7.38
N ILE A 114 -6.08 0.68 -8.56
CA ILE A 114 -7.37 0.25 -9.08
C ILE A 114 -7.11 -0.92 -10.02
N LEU A 115 -7.83 -2.01 -9.79
CA LEU A 115 -7.74 -3.22 -10.59
C LEU A 115 -9.05 -3.43 -11.33
N VAL A 116 -8.96 -3.87 -12.57
CA VAL A 116 -10.12 -4.30 -13.34
C VAL A 116 -9.89 -5.72 -13.82
N ASN A 117 -10.94 -6.53 -13.77
CA ASN A 117 -10.94 -7.91 -14.27
C ASN A 117 -12.29 -8.25 -14.90
N GLY A 118 -12.24 -9.01 -15.98
CA GLY A 118 -13.41 -9.46 -16.71
C GLY A 118 -13.90 -8.49 -17.79
N ALA A 119 -14.76 -9.01 -18.66
CA ALA A 119 -15.33 -8.23 -19.77
C ALA A 119 -16.52 -7.38 -19.30
N GLY A 120 -16.57 -6.14 -19.78
CA GLY A 120 -17.73 -5.30 -19.66
C GLY A 120 -18.89 -5.74 -20.54
N GLN A 121 -20.06 -5.18 -20.28
CA GLN A 121 -21.30 -5.50 -20.99
C GLN A 121 -21.56 -4.64 -22.24
N SER A 122 -20.74 -3.58 -22.44
CA SER A 122 -20.87 -2.72 -23.60
C SER A 122 -20.01 -3.22 -24.79
N PHE A 123 -20.15 -2.58 -25.94
CA PHE A 123 -19.44 -2.91 -27.17
C PHE A 123 -17.93 -3.14 -26.94
N GLY A 124 -17.42 -4.21 -27.55
CA GLY A 124 -16.02 -4.60 -27.42
C GLY A 124 -15.59 -5.04 -26.01
N GLY A 125 -16.53 -5.47 -25.16
CA GLY A 125 -16.25 -5.80 -23.76
C GLY A 125 -15.88 -4.58 -22.92
N ARG A 126 -16.29 -3.38 -23.35
CA ARG A 126 -16.00 -2.10 -22.69
C ARG A 126 -16.59 -2.08 -21.29
N THR A 127 -15.78 -1.65 -20.34
CA THR A 127 -16.17 -1.28 -18.98
C THR A 127 -15.49 0.02 -18.60
N LEU A 128 -16.17 0.86 -17.84
CA LEU A 128 -15.67 2.16 -17.39
C LEU A 128 -15.66 2.23 -15.88
N CYS A 129 -14.76 3.06 -15.34
CA CYS A 129 -14.77 3.48 -13.95
C CYS A 129 -14.68 5.01 -13.94
N VAL A 130 -15.82 5.66 -13.80
CA VAL A 130 -15.97 7.12 -13.94
C VAL A 130 -15.69 7.80 -12.61
N ARG A 131 -14.89 8.86 -12.62
CA ARG A 131 -14.60 9.65 -11.43
C ARG A 131 -15.64 10.76 -11.24
N ARG A 132 -16.19 10.85 -10.03
CA ARG A 132 -17.29 11.77 -9.66
C ARG A 132 -16.82 13.04 -8.93
N THR A 133 -15.53 13.30 -8.87
CA THR A 133 -14.98 14.50 -8.22
C THR A 133 -14.98 15.70 -9.20
N PRO A 134 -15.14 16.93 -8.72
CA PRO A 134 -15.02 18.12 -9.56
C PRO A 134 -13.70 18.15 -10.32
N LEU A 135 -13.74 18.62 -11.56
CA LEU A 135 -12.56 18.79 -12.40
C LEU A 135 -11.97 20.19 -12.21
N PRO A 136 -10.64 20.34 -12.39
CA PRO A 136 -10.01 21.66 -12.43
C PRO A 136 -10.52 22.51 -13.61
N GLU A 137 -10.26 23.82 -13.57
CA GLU A 137 -10.46 24.71 -14.72
C GLU A 137 -9.44 24.39 -15.84
N PHE A 138 -9.83 24.69 -17.08
CA PHE A 138 -8.93 24.54 -18.24
C PHE A 138 -7.78 25.56 -18.21
N PRO A 139 -6.56 25.18 -18.65
CA PRO A 139 -6.15 23.81 -19.01
C PRO A 139 -5.81 22.98 -17.78
N PHE A 140 -6.07 21.69 -17.83
CA PHE A 140 -5.64 20.75 -16.79
C PHE A 140 -5.12 19.44 -17.39
N ASP A 141 -4.29 18.75 -16.60
CA ASP A 141 -3.76 17.44 -16.94
C ASP A 141 -4.57 16.34 -16.25
N LEU A 142 -4.83 15.28 -16.96
CA LEU A 142 -5.36 14.01 -16.47
C LEU A 142 -4.26 12.96 -16.60
N ARG A 143 -3.87 12.32 -15.51
CA ARG A 143 -2.78 11.35 -15.46
C ARG A 143 -3.21 10.02 -14.85
N VAL A 144 -2.67 8.93 -15.37
CA VAL A 144 -2.69 7.61 -14.76
C VAL A 144 -1.45 6.82 -15.18
N ASP A 145 -0.98 5.94 -14.32
CA ASP A 145 -0.10 4.86 -14.76
C ASP A 145 -0.96 3.61 -14.97
N VAL A 146 -0.80 2.95 -16.08
CA VAL A 146 -1.51 1.73 -16.45
C VAL A 146 -0.54 0.60 -16.77
N ARG A 147 -0.87 -0.62 -16.36
CA ARG A 147 -0.19 -1.85 -16.77
C ARG A 147 -1.24 -2.86 -17.23
N LEU A 148 -1.07 -3.36 -18.44
CA LEU A 148 -1.91 -4.42 -19.00
C LEU A 148 -1.47 -5.79 -18.44
N GLY A 149 -2.42 -6.70 -18.26
CA GLY A 149 -2.15 -8.09 -17.90
C GLY A 149 -1.76 -8.95 -19.10
N ASP A 150 -2.18 -8.51 -20.30
CA ASP A 150 -1.80 -9.11 -21.60
C ASP A 150 -1.74 -8.04 -22.69
N GLU A 151 -0.94 -8.26 -23.73
CA GLU A 151 -0.75 -7.28 -24.81
C GLU A 151 -1.89 -7.24 -25.83
N GLU A 152 -2.74 -8.26 -25.88
CA GLU A 152 -3.95 -8.24 -26.71
C GLU A 152 -5.05 -7.38 -26.08
N GLY A 153 -4.88 -7.04 -24.82
CA GLY A 153 -5.77 -6.22 -24.03
C GLY A 153 -5.81 -4.75 -24.47
N ALA A 154 -6.64 -4.00 -23.75
CA ALA A 154 -6.70 -2.54 -23.88
C ALA A 154 -7.26 -1.94 -22.59
N ALA A 155 -6.56 -0.97 -21.99
CA ALA A 155 -7.03 -0.23 -20.84
C ALA A 155 -6.28 1.12 -20.72
N GLY A 156 -6.95 2.16 -20.20
CA GLY A 156 -6.35 3.48 -19.99
C GLY A 156 -7.35 4.54 -19.56
N LEU A 157 -7.14 5.76 -20.02
CA LEU A 157 -7.90 6.94 -19.64
C LEU A 157 -9.16 7.13 -20.49
N ILE A 158 -10.22 7.62 -19.86
CA ILE A 158 -11.34 8.28 -20.55
C ILE A 158 -11.48 9.71 -20.07
N PHE A 159 -11.98 10.57 -20.97
CA PHE A 159 -12.25 11.98 -20.68
C PHE A 159 -13.42 12.47 -21.52
N HIS A 160 -13.99 13.60 -21.13
CA HIS A 160 -15.23 14.17 -21.66
C HIS A 160 -16.37 13.13 -21.71
N SER A 161 -16.45 12.29 -20.66
CA SER A 161 -17.48 11.24 -20.61
C SER A 161 -18.82 11.82 -20.14
N ASP A 162 -19.91 11.32 -20.74
CA ASP A 162 -21.27 11.54 -20.22
C ASP A 162 -21.62 10.64 -19.02
N GLY A 163 -20.64 9.85 -18.58
CA GLY A 163 -20.81 8.84 -17.53
C GLY A 163 -21.43 7.54 -18.02
N ALA A 164 -21.59 7.38 -19.35
CA ALA A 164 -22.16 6.22 -20.01
C ALA A 164 -21.42 5.91 -21.33
N ASP A 165 -22.12 6.01 -22.47
CA ASP A 165 -21.63 5.54 -23.76
C ASP A 165 -20.71 6.50 -24.50
N ARG A 166 -20.80 7.80 -24.24
CA ARG A 166 -20.07 8.82 -24.97
C ARG A 166 -18.84 9.28 -24.20
N HIS A 167 -17.66 9.13 -24.81
CA HIS A 167 -16.38 9.57 -24.23
C HIS A 167 -15.25 9.53 -25.23
N TYR A 168 -14.15 10.25 -24.97
CA TYR A 168 -12.86 9.95 -25.56
C TYR A 168 -12.13 8.91 -24.73
N GLY A 169 -11.28 8.10 -25.38
CA GLY A 169 -10.41 7.13 -24.73
C GLY A 169 -8.97 7.25 -25.25
N PHE A 170 -7.99 7.30 -24.33
CA PHE A 170 -6.57 7.23 -24.64
C PHE A 170 -5.93 6.05 -23.90
N TYR A 171 -5.48 5.05 -24.66
CA TYR A 171 -5.04 3.78 -24.10
C TYR A 171 -4.12 2.98 -25.04
N PRO A 172 -3.19 2.16 -24.50
CA PRO A 172 -2.49 1.13 -25.25
C PRO A 172 -3.43 -0.03 -25.63
N SER A 173 -3.23 -0.59 -26.80
CA SER A 173 -3.97 -1.76 -27.31
C SER A 173 -3.21 -2.47 -28.41
N ALA A 174 -2.89 -3.74 -28.22
CA ALA A 174 -2.16 -4.58 -29.18
C ALA A 174 -0.87 -3.90 -29.70
N GLY A 175 -0.07 -3.35 -28.79
CA GLY A 175 1.19 -2.68 -29.11
C GLY A 175 1.06 -1.25 -29.66
N ASN A 176 -0.13 -0.78 -29.98
CA ASN A 176 -0.39 0.57 -30.47
C ASN A 176 -0.94 1.48 -29.35
N MET A 177 -0.66 2.79 -29.47
CA MET A 177 -1.37 3.82 -28.72
C MET A 177 -2.61 4.25 -29.48
N ARG A 178 -3.74 4.22 -28.82
CA ARG A 178 -5.03 4.59 -29.42
C ARG A 178 -5.62 5.82 -28.77
N LEU A 179 -6.08 6.74 -29.61
CA LEU A 179 -7.03 7.78 -29.26
C LEU A 179 -8.34 7.50 -29.99
N THR A 180 -9.42 7.35 -29.23
CA THR A 180 -10.72 6.97 -29.78
C THR A 180 -11.81 7.88 -29.25
N ARG A 181 -12.90 7.98 -30.02
CA ARG A 181 -14.15 8.61 -29.59
C ARG A 181 -15.27 7.58 -29.68
N PHE A 182 -16.04 7.48 -28.64
CA PHE A 182 -17.27 6.71 -28.59
C PHE A 182 -18.44 7.69 -28.57
N ASP A 183 -19.32 7.62 -29.56
CA ASP A 183 -20.49 8.48 -29.70
C ASP A 183 -21.78 7.75 -29.27
N GLY A 184 -21.70 6.46 -28.92
CA GLY A 184 -22.82 5.61 -28.53
C GLY A 184 -22.42 4.18 -28.18
N PRO A 185 -23.41 3.27 -28.09
CA PRO A 185 -23.22 1.94 -27.51
C PRO A 185 -22.72 0.86 -28.49
N ASP A 186 -22.66 1.11 -29.78
CA ASP A 186 -22.40 0.10 -30.82
C ASP A 186 -21.13 0.38 -31.64
N VAL A 187 -20.79 -0.56 -32.53
CA VAL A 187 -19.60 -0.44 -33.37
C VAL A 187 -19.65 0.74 -34.32
N GLY A 188 -20.82 1.13 -34.81
CA GLY A 188 -20.99 2.27 -35.71
C GLY A 188 -20.75 3.62 -35.04
N SER A 189 -20.79 3.65 -33.72
CA SER A 189 -20.55 4.84 -32.90
C SER A 189 -19.10 4.97 -32.40
N TRP A 190 -18.18 4.11 -32.87
CA TRP A 190 -16.76 4.14 -32.51
C TRP A 190 -15.90 4.75 -33.61
N THR A 191 -15.20 5.82 -33.29
CA THR A 191 -14.29 6.53 -34.21
C THR A 191 -12.85 6.40 -33.71
N MET A 192 -11.94 5.97 -34.59
CA MET A 192 -10.51 5.91 -34.32
C MET A 192 -9.86 7.22 -34.77
N LEU A 193 -9.36 8.01 -33.83
CA LEU A 193 -8.69 9.28 -34.10
C LEU A 193 -7.17 9.11 -34.27
N HIS A 194 -6.59 8.13 -33.57
CA HIS A 194 -5.18 7.75 -33.68
C HIS A 194 -5.01 6.26 -33.32
N ASN A 195 -4.13 5.55 -34.03
CA ASN A 195 -3.82 4.14 -33.79
C ASN A 195 -2.46 3.77 -34.42
N GLU A 196 -1.40 4.11 -33.71
CA GLU A 196 -0.04 3.83 -34.20
C GLU A 196 0.84 3.30 -33.05
N PRO A 197 1.88 2.50 -33.35
CA PRO A 197 2.87 2.12 -32.36
C PRO A 197 3.66 3.36 -31.93
N HIS A 198 4.07 3.39 -30.66
CA HIS A 198 4.87 4.49 -30.13
C HIS A 198 6.13 3.96 -29.43
N PRO A 199 7.35 4.50 -29.74
CA PRO A 199 8.61 3.96 -29.21
C PRO A 199 8.74 4.05 -27.69
N ALA A 200 8.00 4.94 -27.04
CA ALA A 200 7.98 5.04 -25.58
C ALA A 200 7.08 3.99 -24.91
N TYR A 201 6.31 3.19 -25.65
CA TYR A 201 5.46 2.15 -25.09
C TYR A 201 6.30 1.02 -24.50
N ARG A 202 5.90 0.56 -23.30
CA ARG A 202 6.57 -0.53 -22.57
C ARG A 202 5.59 -1.69 -22.42
N PRO A 203 5.71 -2.75 -23.20
CA PRO A 203 4.83 -3.91 -23.11
C PRO A 203 4.87 -4.56 -21.72
N LEU A 204 3.71 -4.98 -21.18
CA LEU A 204 3.53 -5.64 -19.88
C LEU A 204 4.11 -4.89 -18.68
N ASP A 205 4.53 -3.65 -18.87
CA ASP A 205 5.09 -2.79 -17.82
C ASP A 205 4.22 -1.56 -17.60
N TRP A 206 4.57 -0.78 -16.57
CA TRP A 206 3.88 0.47 -16.24
C TRP A 206 4.13 1.53 -17.31
N ASN A 207 3.04 2.07 -17.82
CA ASN A 207 3.03 3.18 -18.76
C ASN A 207 2.26 4.35 -18.17
N THR A 208 2.88 5.53 -18.12
CA THR A 208 2.24 6.77 -17.70
C THR A 208 1.51 7.39 -18.88
N LEU A 209 0.20 7.49 -18.79
CA LEU A 209 -0.65 8.21 -19.72
C LEU A 209 -0.99 9.58 -19.14
N ILE A 210 -0.84 10.63 -19.94
CA ILE A 210 -1.28 11.98 -19.60
C ILE A 210 -2.09 12.53 -20.76
N VAL A 211 -3.26 13.11 -20.45
CA VAL A 211 -4.04 13.91 -21.39
C VAL A 211 -4.10 15.32 -20.82
N ARG A 212 -3.52 16.27 -21.56
CA ARG A 212 -3.66 17.70 -21.28
C ARG A 212 -4.88 18.22 -22.01
N ILE A 213 -5.86 18.68 -21.27
CA ILE A 213 -7.15 19.11 -21.78
C ILE A 213 -7.20 20.63 -21.77
N HIS A 214 -7.35 21.22 -22.94
CA HIS A 214 -7.57 22.64 -23.16
C HIS A 214 -9.05 22.92 -23.48
N ALA A 215 -9.43 24.16 -23.59
CA ALA A 215 -10.80 24.54 -23.92
C ALA A 215 -11.22 24.19 -25.37
N ASP A 216 -10.25 24.04 -26.28
CA ASP A 216 -10.47 23.88 -27.73
C ASP A 216 -9.71 22.68 -28.35
N HIS A 217 -8.87 21.99 -27.57
CA HIS A 217 -8.10 20.83 -28.03
C HIS A 217 -7.57 20.02 -26.84
N PHE A 218 -6.99 18.87 -27.11
CA PHE A 218 -6.28 18.07 -26.12
C PHE A 218 -5.02 17.42 -26.69
N GLU A 219 -4.03 17.24 -25.83
CA GLU A 219 -2.75 16.64 -26.13
C GLU A 219 -2.56 15.36 -25.32
N CYS A 220 -2.15 14.26 -25.97
CA CYS A 220 -1.95 12.98 -25.32
C CYS A 220 -0.46 12.65 -25.26
N PHE A 221 0.00 12.21 -24.08
CA PHE A 221 1.40 11.88 -23.81
C PHE A 221 1.52 10.47 -23.24
N LEU A 222 2.56 9.79 -23.66
CA LEU A 222 2.98 8.48 -23.16
C LEU A 222 4.39 8.57 -22.59
N ASN A 223 4.57 8.22 -21.32
CA ASN A 223 5.86 8.22 -20.63
C ASN A 223 6.65 9.55 -20.83
N GLY A 224 5.91 10.68 -20.82
CA GLY A 224 6.44 12.02 -20.99
C GLY A 224 6.64 12.48 -22.44
N GLN A 225 6.42 11.62 -23.43
CA GLN A 225 6.53 11.95 -24.86
C GLN A 225 5.15 12.19 -25.48
N LYS A 226 5.02 13.23 -26.31
CA LYS A 226 3.77 13.54 -27.02
C LYS A 226 3.47 12.47 -28.05
N VAL A 227 2.26 11.92 -28.01
CA VAL A 227 1.76 10.91 -28.94
C VAL A 227 0.92 11.57 -30.04
N VAL A 228 -0.07 12.36 -29.64
CA VAL A 228 -1.01 12.97 -30.56
C VAL A 228 -1.63 14.23 -29.94
N GLU A 229 -2.00 15.18 -30.80
CA GLU A 229 -2.85 16.33 -30.50
C GLU A 229 -4.12 16.24 -31.35
N SER A 230 -5.26 16.54 -30.78
CA SER A 230 -6.54 16.49 -31.48
C SER A 230 -7.38 17.71 -31.13
N ARG A 231 -8.03 18.24 -32.17
CA ARG A 231 -9.04 19.31 -32.09
C ARG A 231 -10.45 18.79 -32.33
N ASP A 232 -10.64 17.46 -32.13
CA ASP A 232 -11.99 16.89 -32.18
C ASP A 232 -12.83 17.44 -31.02
N ASP A 233 -13.92 18.12 -31.32
CA ASP A 233 -14.77 18.84 -30.39
C ASP A 233 -16.22 18.28 -30.31
N VAL A 234 -16.42 17.08 -30.84
CA VAL A 234 -17.75 16.44 -30.88
C VAL A 234 -18.29 16.19 -29.48
N ILE A 235 -17.41 15.95 -28.50
CA ILE A 235 -17.76 15.86 -27.07
C ILE A 235 -16.93 16.92 -26.33
N PRO A 236 -17.48 18.12 -26.13
CA PRO A 236 -16.69 19.28 -25.69
C PRO A 236 -16.34 19.29 -24.20
N HIS A 237 -17.08 18.54 -23.38
CA HIS A 237 -16.86 18.46 -21.92
C HIS A 237 -17.50 17.19 -21.34
N GLY A 238 -17.15 16.85 -20.13
CA GLY A 238 -17.68 15.68 -19.42
C GLY A 238 -16.77 15.22 -18.31
N GLU A 239 -17.09 14.07 -17.75
CA GLU A 239 -16.36 13.44 -16.68
C GLU A 239 -15.07 12.76 -17.20
N VAL A 240 -14.19 12.38 -16.26
CA VAL A 240 -12.96 11.64 -16.53
C VAL A 240 -12.97 10.29 -15.82
N GLY A 241 -12.10 9.37 -16.21
CA GLY A 241 -12.05 8.08 -15.57
C GLY A 241 -11.11 7.09 -16.25
N LEU A 242 -11.38 5.82 -16.02
CA LEU A 242 -10.64 4.69 -16.53
C LEU A 242 -11.53 3.83 -17.43
N ALA A 243 -10.91 3.13 -18.38
CA ALA A 243 -11.61 2.13 -19.19
C ALA A 243 -10.76 0.87 -19.36
N ALA A 244 -11.45 -0.26 -19.52
CA ALA A 244 -10.86 -1.49 -20.02
C ALA A 244 -11.78 -2.11 -21.08
N PHE A 245 -11.20 -2.92 -21.96
CA PHE A 245 -11.88 -3.50 -23.11
C PHE A 245 -11.51 -4.98 -23.24
N ARG A 246 -12.32 -5.77 -23.94
CA ARG A 246 -12.04 -7.16 -24.31
C ARG A 246 -11.77 -8.12 -23.14
N GLY A 247 -12.23 -7.78 -21.93
CA GLY A 247 -11.97 -8.59 -20.74
C GLY A 247 -10.55 -8.49 -20.20
N THR A 248 -9.83 -7.46 -20.58
CA THR A 248 -8.46 -7.22 -20.14
C THR A 248 -8.38 -7.10 -18.63
N SER A 249 -7.49 -7.87 -18.01
CA SER A 249 -7.03 -7.59 -16.66
C SER A 249 -6.03 -6.44 -16.71
N ALA A 250 -6.30 -5.35 -16.01
CA ALA A 250 -5.39 -4.21 -15.96
C ALA A 250 -5.28 -3.66 -14.54
N GLN A 251 -4.16 -3.00 -14.28
CA GLN A 251 -3.89 -2.31 -13.03
C GLN A 251 -3.63 -0.83 -13.33
N PHE A 252 -4.20 0.02 -12.49
CA PHE A 252 -4.03 1.47 -12.56
C PHE A 252 -3.51 1.99 -11.23
N ARG A 253 -2.67 3.01 -11.26
CA ARG A 253 -2.18 3.72 -10.09
C ARG A 253 -1.97 5.19 -10.40
N ARG A 254 -1.84 6.02 -9.37
CA ARG A 254 -1.56 7.45 -9.52
C ARG A 254 -2.51 8.17 -10.48
N PHE A 255 -3.82 7.89 -10.37
CA PHE A 255 -4.82 8.67 -11.08
C PHE A 255 -4.90 10.07 -10.47
N GLN A 256 -4.61 11.08 -11.26
CA GLN A 256 -4.51 12.47 -10.82
C GLN A 256 -5.15 13.41 -11.83
N THR A 257 -5.74 14.50 -11.32
CA THR A 257 -6.18 15.66 -12.12
C THR A 257 -5.56 16.91 -11.52
N GLY A 258 -5.02 17.80 -12.33
CA GLY A 258 -4.35 19.01 -11.82
C GLY A 258 -3.59 19.76 -12.91
N ALA A 259 -2.94 20.84 -12.54
CA ALA A 259 -2.05 21.55 -13.45
C ALA A 259 -0.63 20.95 -13.44
N ASN A 260 0.02 20.90 -14.61
CA ASN A 260 1.44 20.55 -14.74
C ASN A 260 1.83 19.16 -14.20
N LEU A 261 1.01 18.12 -14.47
CA LEU A 261 1.32 16.73 -14.12
C LEU A 261 2.31 16.07 -15.09
N LEU A 262 2.57 16.70 -16.24
CA LEU A 262 3.62 16.27 -17.15
C LEU A 262 4.98 16.48 -16.46
N PRO A 263 5.82 15.42 -16.34
CA PRO A 263 7.15 15.57 -15.74
C PRO A 263 7.96 16.66 -16.45
N ALA A 264 8.60 17.54 -15.69
CA ALA A 264 9.56 18.45 -16.26
C ALA A 264 10.65 17.65 -16.99
N PRO A 265 11.12 18.10 -18.17
CA PRO A 265 12.24 17.45 -18.83
C PRO A 265 13.44 17.43 -17.89
N LEU A 266 14.17 16.30 -17.88
CA LEU A 266 15.43 16.21 -17.13
C LEU A 266 16.34 17.35 -17.55
N ASP A 267 16.95 18.03 -16.62
CA ASP A 267 17.98 19.02 -16.90
C ASP A 267 19.20 18.38 -17.59
N MET A 268 20.06 19.19 -18.18
CA MET A 268 21.20 18.71 -18.99
C MET A 268 22.18 17.86 -18.17
N ASP A 269 22.29 18.10 -16.87
CA ASP A 269 23.21 17.34 -16.00
C ASP A 269 22.59 15.99 -15.65
N ALA A 270 21.31 15.93 -15.30
CA ALA A 270 20.58 14.69 -15.10
C ALA A 270 20.50 13.85 -16.38
N GLN A 271 20.27 14.47 -17.55
CA GLN A 271 20.33 13.78 -18.84
C GLN A 271 21.71 13.18 -19.10
N ARG A 272 22.79 13.91 -18.80
CA ARG A 272 24.16 13.41 -18.97
C ARG A 272 24.43 12.20 -18.07
N VAL A 273 24.05 12.27 -16.80
CA VAL A 273 24.20 11.15 -15.85
C VAL A 273 23.45 9.91 -16.33
N VAL A 274 22.23 10.07 -16.80
CA VAL A 274 21.41 8.96 -17.37
C VAL A 274 22.03 8.44 -18.67
N HIS A 275 22.46 9.32 -19.56
CA HIS A 275 23.09 8.95 -20.84
C HIS A 275 24.40 8.19 -20.63
N ASP A 276 25.26 8.65 -19.72
CA ASP A 276 26.53 8.00 -19.40
C ASP A 276 26.30 6.61 -18.76
N ALA A 277 25.27 6.46 -17.94
CA ALA A 277 24.88 5.18 -17.40
C ALA A 277 24.40 4.20 -18.49
N ILE A 278 23.58 4.67 -19.42
CA ILE A 278 23.11 3.89 -20.57
C ILE A 278 24.25 3.57 -21.54
N ALA A 279 25.13 4.54 -21.85
CA ALA A 279 26.25 4.35 -22.75
C ALA A 279 27.28 3.33 -22.24
N ARG A 280 27.39 3.17 -20.91
CA ARG A 280 28.19 2.11 -20.29
C ARG A 280 27.54 0.72 -20.43
N ILE A 281 26.23 0.64 -20.69
CA ILE A 281 25.48 -0.60 -20.84
C ILE A 281 25.41 -1.03 -22.30
N ALA A 282 25.24 -0.07 -23.20
CA ALA A 282 25.06 -0.29 -24.62
C ALA A 282 26.19 0.32 -25.43
N PRO A 283 27.26 -0.43 -25.71
CA PRO A 283 28.05 -0.09 -26.85
C PRO A 283 27.23 -0.41 -28.09
N SER A 284 26.66 0.64 -28.67
CA SER A 284 26.22 0.83 -30.07
C SER A 284 25.63 -0.32 -30.89
N HIS A 285 24.45 -0.05 -31.42
CA HIS A 285 23.92 -0.31 -32.76
C HIS A 285 23.15 -1.60 -33.01
N SER A 286 21.96 -1.38 -33.56
CA SER A 286 21.11 -2.33 -34.27
C SER A 286 21.94 -3.35 -35.06
N ALA A 287 21.57 -4.63 -34.94
CA ALA A 287 22.04 -5.65 -35.85
C ALA A 287 21.50 -5.32 -37.26
N ASP A 288 22.30 -4.62 -38.04
CA ASP A 288 22.06 -4.47 -39.46
C ASP A 288 22.18 -5.83 -40.10
N SER A 289 21.37 -6.08 -41.15
CA SER A 289 21.47 -7.27 -41.99
C SER A 289 22.91 -7.51 -42.48
N ASP A 290 23.68 -6.44 -42.66
CA ASP A 290 25.09 -6.49 -43.02
C ASP A 290 25.98 -7.05 -41.92
N ALA A 291 25.66 -6.82 -40.64
CA ALA A 291 26.36 -7.41 -39.53
C ALA A 291 26.14 -8.93 -39.48
N VAL A 292 24.92 -9.41 -39.72
CA VAL A 292 24.61 -10.84 -39.82
C VAL A 292 25.40 -11.47 -40.99
N LEU A 293 25.41 -10.84 -42.16
CA LEU A 293 26.16 -11.32 -43.33
C LEU A 293 27.68 -11.35 -43.07
N SER A 294 28.21 -10.39 -42.36
CA SER A 294 29.64 -10.36 -41.99
C SER A 294 30.04 -11.44 -40.99
N LEU A 295 29.12 -11.90 -40.15
CA LEU A 295 29.33 -12.91 -39.13
C LEU A 295 29.10 -14.35 -39.64
N LEU A 296 28.37 -14.52 -40.74
CA LEU A 296 28.09 -15.82 -41.35
C LEU A 296 29.34 -16.70 -41.61
N PRO A 297 30.50 -16.16 -42.03
CA PRO A 297 31.72 -16.97 -42.21
C PRO A 297 32.29 -17.54 -40.92
N LEU A 298 31.94 -16.93 -39.76
CA LEU A 298 32.38 -17.37 -38.44
C LEU A 298 31.43 -18.39 -37.81
N GLY A 299 30.18 -18.53 -38.33
CA GLY A 299 29.21 -19.54 -37.92
C GLY A 299 29.07 -19.72 -36.43
N GLU A 300 29.37 -20.91 -35.95
CA GLU A 300 29.24 -21.30 -34.52
C GLU A 300 30.07 -20.42 -33.58
N GLN A 301 31.25 -19.92 -34.00
CA GLN A 301 32.07 -19.03 -33.19
C GLN A 301 31.40 -17.68 -32.93
N ALA A 302 30.70 -17.14 -33.96
CA ALA A 302 29.94 -15.91 -33.79
C ALA A 302 28.74 -16.10 -32.86
N GLU A 303 28.03 -17.22 -32.97
CA GLU A 303 26.92 -17.56 -32.05
C GLU A 303 27.38 -17.61 -30.60
N ILE A 304 28.49 -18.30 -30.30
CA ILE A 304 29.08 -18.38 -28.96
C ILE A 304 29.46 -17.00 -28.44
N ALA A 305 30.07 -16.16 -29.25
CA ALA A 305 30.48 -14.81 -28.86
C ALA A 305 29.27 -13.91 -28.56
N LEU A 306 28.25 -13.94 -29.42
CA LEU A 306 27.01 -13.17 -29.24
C LEU A 306 26.24 -13.64 -27.98
N SER A 307 26.17 -14.93 -27.75
CA SER A 307 25.53 -15.50 -26.54
C SER A 307 26.28 -15.10 -25.26
N ALA A 308 27.62 -15.08 -25.30
CA ALA A 308 28.43 -14.62 -24.20
C ALA A 308 28.21 -13.13 -23.90
N GLU A 309 28.11 -12.29 -24.92
CA GLU A 309 27.83 -10.86 -24.77
C GLU A 309 26.40 -10.60 -24.24
N ALA A 310 25.40 -11.33 -24.74
CA ALA A 310 24.03 -11.27 -24.22
C ALA A 310 23.99 -11.58 -22.72
N SER A 311 24.67 -12.67 -22.30
CA SER A 311 24.78 -13.03 -20.88
C SER A 311 25.49 -11.96 -20.04
N ARG A 312 26.49 -11.27 -20.63
CA ARG A 312 27.16 -10.14 -19.97
C ARG A 312 26.23 -8.95 -19.79
N LEU A 313 25.45 -8.61 -20.81
CA LEU A 313 24.46 -7.54 -20.77
C LEU A 313 23.32 -7.84 -19.80
N GLU A 314 22.84 -9.07 -19.75
CA GLU A 314 21.84 -9.50 -18.76
C GLU A 314 22.35 -9.33 -17.31
N LYS A 315 23.59 -9.71 -17.03
CA LYS A 315 24.22 -9.47 -15.73
C LYS A 315 24.35 -7.98 -15.39
N GLN A 316 24.68 -7.16 -16.39
CA GLN A 316 24.74 -5.71 -16.21
C GLN A 316 23.34 -5.12 -15.94
N ALA A 317 22.33 -5.54 -16.69
CA ALA A 317 20.96 -5.11 -16.49
C ALA A 317 20.45 -5.47 -15.09
N LEU A 318 20.76 -6.68 -14.59
CA LEU A 318 20.43 -7.09 -13.23
C LEU A 318 21.09 -6.17 -12.18
N ARG A 319 22.37 -5.86 -12.37
CA ARG A 319 23.13 -4.98 -11.48
C ARG A 319 22.57 -3.56 -11.41
N LEU A 320 22.13 -3.03 -12.56
CA LEU A 320 21.51 -1.71 -12.61
C LEU A 320 20.15 -1.68 -11.94
N ARG A 321 19.34 -2.72 -12.13
CA ARG A 321 18.06 -2.84 -11.42
C ARG A 321 18.29 -2.88 -9.91
N GLN A 322 19.31 -3.60 -9.46
CA GLN A 322 19.67 -3.62 -8.05
C GLN A 322 20.13 -2.25 -7.55
N LEU A 323 20.98 -1.55 -8.30
CA LEU A 323 21.42 -0.18 -7.96
C LEU A 323 20.24 0.80 -7.92
N ALA A 324 19.34 0.71 -8.89
CA ALA A 324 18.13 1.54 -8.92
C ALA A 324 17.26 1.31 -7.67
N LYS A 325 17.15 0.05 -7.24
CA LYS A 325 16.45 -0.31 -6.00
C LYS A 325 17.15 0.28 -4.76
N GLU A 326 18.46 0.16 -4.67
CA GLU A 326 19.24 0.70 -3.54
C GLU A 326 19.15 2.24 -3.45
N VAL A 327 19.19 2.93 -4.60
CA VAL A 327 18.97 4.39 -4.68
C VAL A 327 17.57 4.75 -4.20
N TYR A 328 16.56 4.01 -4.65
CA TYR A 328 15.18 4.21 -4.22
C TYR A 328 15.02 4.03 -2.70
N GLU A 329 15.50 2.91 -2.15
CA GLU A 329 15.43 2.62 -0.72
C GLU A 329 16.15 3.70 0.12
N SER A 330 17.32 4.17 -0.35
CA SER A 330 18.06 5.26 0.30
C SER A 330 17.30 6.58 0.28
N ALA A 331 16.65 6.91 -0.83
CA ALA A 331 15.82 8.10 -0.94
C ALA A 331 14.59 8.06 -0.01
N ILE A 332 13.99 6.87 0.18
CA ILE A 332 12.89 6.71 1.15
C ILE A 332 13.39 6.89 2.58
N ARG A 333 14.55 6.31 2.95
CA ARG A 333 15.16 6.50 4.28
C ARG A 333 15.46 7.97 4.56
N GLU A 334 16.01 8.68 3.58
CA GLU A 334 16.27 10.12 3.72
C GLU A 334 14.98 10.93 3.92
N LYS A 335 13.92 10.61 3.18
CA LYS A 335 12.60 11.22 3.38
C LYS A 335 12.03 10.92 4.74
N LEU A 336 12.15 9.67 5.22
CA LEU A 336 11.70 9.26 6.54
C LEU A 336 12.44 10.04 7.63
N ALA A 337 13.76 10.13 7.55
CA ALA A 337 14.59 10.92 8.46
C ALA A 337 14.20 12.40 8.50
N LYS A 338 13.92 13.00 7.33
CA LYS A 338 13.45 14.39 7.23
C LYS A 338 12.08 14.61 7.86
N VAL A 339 11.14 13.69 7.62
CA VAL A 339 9.77 13.79 8.15
C VAL A 339 9.76 13.66 9.68
N LEU A 340 10.66 12.85 10.23
CA LEU A 340 10.84 12.67 11.68
C LEU A 340 11.77 13.71 12.32
N ASP A 341 12.27 14.69 11.55
CA ASP A 341 13.17 15.76 12.00
C ASP A 341 14.42 15.20 12.73
N LEU A 342 14.96 14.10 12.21
CA LEU A 342 16.19 13.52 12.74
C LEU A 342 17.36 14.46 12.41
N ALA A 343 18.09 14.92 13.43
CA ALA A 343 19.28 15.73 13.26
C ALA A 343 20.26 15.00 12.33
N LYS A 344 20.83 15.70 11.34
CA LYS A 344 21.85 15.13 10.47
C LYS A 344 22.99 14.61 11.34
N VAL A 345 23.17 13.30 11.39
CA VAL A 345 24.42 12.72 11.90
C VAL A 345 25.53 13.24 10.99
N PRO A 346 26.59 13.88 11.49
CA PRO A 346 27.68 14.35 10.65
C PRO A 346 28.24 13.16 9.86
N ASN A 347 28.25 13.28 8.52
CA ASN A 347 28.96 12.29 7.70
C ASN A 347 30.41 12.23 8.17
N ALA A 348 30.94 11.04 8.38
CA ALA A 348 32.33 10.77 8.77
C ALA A 348 33.40 11.17 7.72
N ASN A 349 33.01 11.91 6.67
CA ASN A 349 33.91 12.54 5.71
C ASN A 349 33.95 14.03 6.03
N GLY A 350 35.00 14.41 6.74
CA GLY A 350 35.21 15.72 7.29
C GLY A 350 35.15 16.86 6.26
N ASP A 351 34.24 17.78 6.53
CA ASP A 351 34.47 19.21 6.26
C ASP A 351 33.97 19.96 7.50
N ALA A 352 34.88 20.22 8.40
CA ALA A 352 34.65 21.03 9.58
C ALA A 352 34.68 22.51 9.16
N ASP A 353 33.56 23.20 9.27
CA ASP A 353 33.51 24.67 9.25
C ASP A 353 33.98 25.20 10.63
N PRO A 354 35.07 25.97 10.71
CA PRO A 354 35.59 26.44 11.97
C PRO A 354 35.03 27.82 12.33
N SER A 355 33.73 27.92 12.61
CA SER A 355 33.18 29.12 13.25
C SER A 355 32.07 28.74 14.25
N GLY A 356 32.49 28.09 15.33
CA GLY A 356 31.62 27.77 16.46
C GLY A 356 31.88 28.71 17.62
N ASN A 357 30.88 29.43 18.05
CA ASN A 357 30.90 30.13 19.34
C ASN A 357 30.12 29.30 20.34
N ALA A 358 30.81 28.73 21.31
CA ALA A 358 30.24 27.96 22.40
C ALA A 358 29.67 28.90 23.47
N GLY A 359 28.40 28.83 23.70
CA GLY A 359 27.71 29.41 24.85
C GLY A 359 26.79 28.37 25.48
N ALA A 360 27.28 27.74 26.55
CA ALA A 360 26.49 26.82 27.35
C ALA A 360 25.51 27.59 28.24
N GLU A 361 24.21 27.43 28.00
CA GLU A 361 23.19 27.67 29.05
C GLU A 361 22.34 26.45 29.17
N ALA A 362 22.35 25.84 30.38
CA ALA A 362 21.42 24.82 30.82
C ALA A 362 20.04 25.47 31.04
N GLY A 363 19.10 25.17 30.17
CA GLY A 363 17.76 25.70 30.29
C GLY A 363 16.76 24.91 29.47
N SER A 364 15.87 24.20 30.17
CA SER A 364 14.56 23.67 29.73
C SER A 364 14.55 23.01 28.37
N VAL A 365 14.37 21.69 28.36
CA VAL A 365 13.95 20.92 27.19
C VAL A 365 12.65 21.54 26.69
N LYS A 366 12.75 22.44 25.72
CA LYS A 366 11.61 22.81 24.88
C LYS A 366 11.26 21.58 24.08
N HIS A 367 10.06 21.06 24.31
CA HIS A 367 9.44 20.17 23.32
C HIS A 367 9.55 20.85 21.96
N PRO A 368 10.10 20.20 20.91
CA PRO A 368 10.07 20.76 19.58
C PRO A 368 8.60 20.83 19.15
N GLY A 369 8.07 22.03 19.25
CA GLY A 369 6.77 22.36 18.73
C GLY A 369 6.83 22.33 17.20
N THR A 370 5.79 21.80 16.61
CA THR A 370 5.46 21.84 15.17
C THR A 370 6.44 21.13 14.23
N ALA A 371 6.65 19.81 14.40
CA ALA A 371 6.74 18.95 13.24
C ALA A 371 5.50 19.25 12.38
N THR A 372 5.69 19.38 11.05
CA THR A 372 4.59 19.58 10.12
C THR A 372 3.43 18.68 10.51
N ASP A 373 2.24 19.21 10.57
CA ASP A 373 1.03 18.65 11.18
C ASP A 373 0.72 17.15 10.86
N ASP A 374 1.46 16.49 9.98
CA ASP A 374 1.29 15.12 9.49
C ASP A 374 2.56 14.22 9.63
N GLY A 375 3.51 14.54 10.50
CA GLY A 375 4.83 13.86 10.55
C GLY A 375 4.75 12.35 10.77
N LEU A 376 4.05 11.87 11.79
CA LEU A 376 3.92 10.44 12.08
C LEU A 376 3.14 9.70 10.99
N LEU A 377 2.05 10.28 10.49
CA LEU A 377 1.27 9.71 9.39
C LEU A 377 2.12 9.49 8.14
N ARG A 378 2.86 10.53 7.74
CA ARG A 378 3.76 10.46 6.58
C ARG A 378 4.89 9.45 6.78
N ALA A 379 5.44 9.37 7.98
CA ALA A 379 6.46 8.39 8.32
C ALA A 379 5.93 6.95 8.21
N ALA A 380 4.75 6.66 8.76
CA ALA A 380 4.10 5.35 8.64
C ALA A 380 3.79 4.97 7.19
N LEU A 381 3.36 5.93 6.36
CA LEU A 381 3.14 5.71 4.93
C LEU A 381 4.44 5.54 4.15
N LEU A 382 5.53 6.20 4.53
CA LEU A 382 6.86 5.99 3.95
C LEU A 382 7.42 4.60 4.30
N ILE A 383 7.14 4.07 5.50
CA ILE A 383 7.46 2.69 5.87
C ILE A 383 6.75 1.71 4.91
N ALA A 384 5.47 1.89 4.65
CA ALA A 384 4.75 1.09 3.66
C ALA A 384 5.36 1.21 2.25
N ARG A 385 5.78 2.42 1.89
CA ARG A 385 6.40 2.71 0.58
C ARG A 385 7.77 2.06 0.38
N MET A 386 8.48 1.67 1.44
CA MET A 386 9.74 0.92 1.31
C MET A 386 9.55 -0.42 0.58
N ASP A 387 8.42 -1.06 0.80
CA ASP A 387 8.10 -2.37 0.21
C ASP A 387 7.18 -2.26 -1.01
N ASN A 388 6.37 -1.21 -1.08
CA ASN A 388 5.46 -0.95 -2.18
C ASN A 388 5.67 0.48 -2.72
N ALA A 389 6.47 0.61 -3.77
CA ALA A 389 6.78 1.90 -4.40
C ALA A 389 5.55 2.67 -4.91
N ASP A 390 4.42 1.98 -5.06
CA ASP A 390 3.18 2.54 -5.59
C ASP A 390 2.36 3.29 -4.54
N VAL A 391 2.72 3.21 -3.26
CA VAL A 391 2.03 3.93 -2.18
C VAL A 391 2.13 5.44 -2.42
N ASP A 392 0.99 6.08 -2.67
CA ASP A 392 0.88 7.53 -2.79
C ASP A 392 0.68 8.14 -1.39
N VAL A 393 1.78 8.59 -0.80
CA VAL A 393 1.79 9.16 0.56
C VAL A 393 0.83 10.35 0.68
N GLU A 394 0.74 11.21 -0.36
CA GLU A 394 -0.15 12.38 -0.33
C GLU A 394 -1.62 11.97 -0.40
N ALA A 395 -1.96 11.00 -1.23
CA ALA A 395 -3.33 10.52 -1.36
C ALA A 395 -3.84 9.95 -0.02
N TYR A 396 -3.04 9.11 0.66
CA TYR A 396 -3.43 8.58 1.97
C TYR A 396 -3.42 9.63 3.08
N THR A 397 -2.49 10.58 3.06
CA THR A 397 -2.50 11.72 3.99
C THR A 397 -3.79 12.52 3.84
N ASN A 398 -4.21 12.80 2.60
CA ASN A 398 -5.46 13.48 2.30
C ASN A 398 -6.68 12.64 2.71
N ARG A 399 -6.63 11.31 2.54
CA ARG A 399 -7.72 10.43 2.99
C ARG A 399 -7.92 10.50 4.50
N VAL A 400 -6.85 10.45 5.30
CA VAL A 400 -6.93 10.59 6.77
C VAL A 400 -7.45 11.98 7.16
N ARG A 401 -7.06 13.04 6.45
CA ARG A 401 -7.60 14.39 6.65
C ARG A 401 -9.10 14.44 6.37
N GLN A 402 -9.53 13.86 5.26
CA GLN A 402 -10.94 13.76 4.89
C GLN A 402 -11.76 12.98 5.94
N MET A 403 -11.22 11.89 6.50
CA MET A 403 -11.88 11.15 7.59
C MET A 403 -12.14 12.05 8.80
N ALA A 404 -11.16 12.86 9.18
CA ALA A 404 -11.34 13.83 10.27
C ALA A 404 -12.39 14.92 9.93
N GLU A 405 -12.44 15.39 8.69
CA GLU A 405 -13.43 16.34 8.22
C GLU A 405 -14.84 15.73 8.19
N GLU A 406 -14.98 14.47 7.80
CA GLU A 406 -16.25 13.74 7.84
C GLU A 406 -16.78 13.65 9.27
N ILE A 407 -15.90 13.36 10.26
CA ILE A 407 -16.28 13.38 11.69
C ILE A 407 -16.70 14.79 12.13
N ARG A 408 -15.91 15.81 11.79
CA ARG A 408 -16.25 17.22 12.14
C ARG A 408 -17.60 17.66 11.58
N GLY A 409 -17.92 17.21 10.37
CA GLY A 409 -19.20 17.52 9.72
C GLY A 409 -20.42 16.93 10.43
N GLU A 410 -20.25 15.91 11.27
CA GLU A 410 -21.31 15.29 12.08
C GLU A 410 -21.40 15.89 13.49
N LEU A 411 -20.43 16.71 13.90
CA LEU A 411 -20.34 17.26 15.24
C LEU A 411 -21.08 18.61 15.37
N PRO A 412 -21.70 18.88 16.53
CA PRO A 412 -22.13 20.23 16.88
C PRO A 412 -20.94 21.22 16.87
N ALA A 413 -21.20 22.49 16.56
CA ALA A 413 -20.15 23.50 16.47
C ALA A 413 -19.40 23.73 17.81
N ASP A 414 -20.04 23.43 18.93
CA ASP A 414 -19.55 23.56 20.31
C ASP A 414 -19.25 22.20 20.96
N ALA A 415 -19.02 21.16 20.16
CA ALA A 415 -18.72 19.81 20.67
C ALA A 415 -17.51 19.82 21.61
N ASP A 416 -17.70 19.31 22.82
CA ASP A 416 -16.61 19.11 23.77
C ASP A 416 -15.68 17.94 23.37
N GLU A 417 -14.57 17.80 24.07
CA GLU A 417 -13.60 16.73 23.78
C GLU A 417 -14.20 15.33 23.91
N ALA A 418 -15.07 15.09 24.89
CA ALA A 418 -15.70 13.79 25.09
C ALA A 418 -16.64 13.43 23.93
N THR A 419 -17.38 14.42 23.41
CA THR A 419 -18.23 14.26 22.23
C THR A 419 -17.40 13.97 20.99
N ARG A 420 -16.26 14.68 20.79
CA ARG A 420 -15.33 14.45 19.66
C ARG A 420 -14.69 13.06 19.74
N LEU A 421 -14.26 12.63 20.93
CA LEU A 421 -13.70 11.31 21.17
C LEU A 421 -14.73 10.20 20.88
N SER A 422 -15.96 10.36 21.34
CA SER A 422 -17.05 9.40 21.07
C SER A 422 -17.41 9.34 19.58
N ALA A 423 -17.34 10.47 18.88
CA ALA A 423 -17.56 10.51 17.43
C ALA A 423 -16.43 9.81 16.67
N LEU A 424 -15.17 9.93 17.11
CA LEU A 424 -14.03 9.21 16.55
C LEU A 424 -14.22 7.69 16.70
N ASP A 425 -14.60 7.21 17.88
CA ASP A 425 -14.86 5.79 18.12
C ASP A 425 -15.97 5.27 17.22
N ARG A 426 -17.12 5.97 17.22
CA ARG A 426 -18.27 5.61 16.40
C ARG A 426 -17.91 5.56 14.91
N TYR A 427 -17.19 6.57 14.41
CA TYR A 427 -16.80 6.63 13.02
C TYR A 427 -15.89 5.48 12.61
N LEU A 428 -14.81 5.25 13.36
CA LEU A 428 -13.86 4.19 13.02
C LEU A 428 -14.42 2.79 13.23
N PHE A 429 -15.01 2.52 14.40
CA PHE A 429 -15.32 1.15 14.81
C PHE A 429 -16.74 0.71 14.47
N GLU A 430 -17.71 1.63 14.42
CA GLU A 430 -19.10 1.31 14.15
C GLU A 430 -19.48 1.63 12.68
N GLN A 431 -19.11 2.81 12.17
CA GLN A 431 -19.48 3.23 10.82
C GLN A 431 -18.55 2.62 9.75
N LEU A 432 -17.23 2.65 9.96
CA LEU A 432 -16.25 2.11 9.01
C LEU A 432 -15.86 0.66 9.29
N GLY A 433 -15.97 0.18 10.53
CA GLY A 433 -15.71 -1.21 10.90
C GLY A 433 -14.25 -1.56 11.04
N PHE A 434 -13.38 -0.62 11.41
CA PHE A 434 -11.98 -0.94 11.73
C PHE A 434 -11.89 -1.90 12.91
N HIS A 435 -11.00 -2.87 12.81
CA HIS A 435 -10.78 -3.89 13.84
C HIS A 435 -9.36 -4.45 13.81
N GLY A 436 -8.97 -5.11 14.90
CA GLY A 436 -7.70 -5.83 14.98
C GLY A 436 -7.71 -7.11 14.15
N SER A 437 -6.57 -7.38 13.48
CA SER A 437 -6.36 -8.64 12.76
C SER A 437 -6.11 -9.77 13.76
N ARG A 438 -6.97 -10.79 13.74
CA ARG A 438 -6.89 -11.93 14.65
C ARG A 438 -6.47 -13.23 13.96
N PHE A 439 -6.81 -13.39 12.70
CA PHE A 439 -6.59 -14.62 11.95
C PHE A 439 -5.33 -14.59 11.09
N GLU A 440 -5.02 -13.43 10.52
CA GLU A 440 -3.83 -13.21 9.70
C GLU A 440 -2.86 -12.20 10.34
N TYR A 441 -2.69 -12.29 11.66
CA TYR A 441 -1.92 -11.32 12.45
C TYR A 441 -0.52 -11.06 11.87
N TYR A 442 0.16 -12.11 11.40
CA TYR A 442 1.53 -12.05 10.90
C TYR A 442 1.65 -11.76 9.40
N THR A 443 0.68 -11.13 8.81
CA THR A 443 0.73 -10.64 7.42
C THR A 443 1.38 -9.25 7.37
N ARG A 444 2.27 -9.03 6.39
CA ARG A 444 2.92 -7.71 6.20
C ARG A 444 1.89 -6.59 5.97
N ALA A 445 0.78 -6.89 5.28
CA ALA A 445 -0.29 -5.94 5.01
C ALA A 445 -0.80 -5.22 6.28
N ASN A 446 -0.90 -5.95 7.41
CA ASN A 446 -1.34 -5.39 8.68
C ASN A 446 -0.36 -4.37 9.28
N SER A 447 0.90 -4.37 8.82
CA SER A 447 1.94 -3.40 9.23
C SER A 447 2.00 -2.16 8.34
N TYR A 448 1.31 -2.15 7.19
CA TYR A 448 1.31 -1.02 6.26
C TYR A 448 0.05 -0.17 6.43
N LEU A 449 0.24 1.08 6.82
CA LEU A 449 -0.89 1.96 7.15
C LEU A 449 -1.85 2.18 5.97
N ASN A 450 -1.36 2.19 4.73
CA ASN A 450 -2.21 2.26 3.54
C ASN A 450 -3.13 1.04 3.40
N GLU A 451 -2.60 -0.18 3.62
CA GLU A 451 -3.40 -1.42 3.59
C GLU A 451 -4.43 -1.42 4.72
N VAL A 452 -4.02 -1.00 5.93
CA VAL A 452 -4.92 -0.89 7.09
C VAL A 452 -6.08 0.08 6.81
N ILE A 453 -5.82 1.20 6.15
CA ILE A 453 -6.87 2.15 5.76
C ILE A 453 -7.84 1.52 4.74
N GLU A 454 -7.34 0.70 3.82
CA GLU A 454 -8.16 0.07 2.77
C GLU A 454 -8.91 -1.16 3.30
N ASP A 455 -8.22 -2.06 3.98
CA ASP A 455 -8.76 -3.33 4.47
C ASP A 455 -9.55 -3.17 5.79
N ARG A 456 -9.34 -2.05 6.52
CA ARG A 456 -9.94 -1.74 7.83
C ARG A 456 -9.57 -2.76 8.90
N GLU A 457 -8.46 -3.44 8.68
CA GLU A 457 -7.89 -4.44 9.57
C GLU A 457 -6.41 -4.14 9.77
N GLY A 458 -5.89 -4.28 10.99
CA GLY A 458 -4.49 -3.96 11.24
C GLY A 458 -3.94 -4.49 12.56
N LEU A 459 -2.66 -4.22 12.79
CA LEU A 459 -1.99 -4.48 14.06
C LEU A 459 -2.38 -3.43 15.12
N PRO A 460 -2.17 -3.72 16.42
CA PRO A 460 -2.39 -2.73 17.47
C PRO A 460 -1.72 -1.39 17.19
N ILE A 461 -0.48 -1.39 16.72
CA ILE A 461 0.29 -0.17 16.44
C ILE A 461 -0.24 0.61 15.23
N THR A 462 -0.61 -0.05 14.14
CA THR A 462 -1.08 0.64 12.93
C THR A 462 -2.47 1.24 13.12
N LEU A 463 -3.36 0.55 13.83
CA LEU A 463 -4.67 1.08 14.21
C LEU A 463 -4.53 2.25 15.21
N SER A 464 -3.58 2.16 16.14
CA SER A 464 -3.30 3.25 17.08
C SER A 464 -2.74 4.49 16.39
N VAL A 465 -1.83 4.33 15.40
CA VAL A 465 -1.33 5.45 14.59
C VAL A 465 -2.48 6.14 13.85
N LEU A 466 -3.37 5.38 13.22
CA LEU A 466 -4.55 5.94 12.55
C LEU A 466 -5.46 6.70 13.53
N TYR A 467 -5.73 6.09 14.68
CA TYR A 467 -6.57 6.67 15.73
C TYR A 467 -5.97 7.97 16.28
N MET A 468 -4.67 8.00 16.56
CA MET A 468 -3.95 9.18 17.01
C MET A 468 -3.98 10.30 15.97
N GLU A 469 -3.75 9.98 14.72
CA GLU A 469 -3.67 10.96 13.64
C GLU A 469 -5.02 11.60 13.30
N ILE A 470 -6.11 10.85 13.39
CA ILE A 470 -7.46 11.41 13.24
C ILE A 470 -7.81 12.22 14.52
N GLY A 471 -7.54 11.66 15.70
CA GLY A 471 -7.79 12.33 17.00
C GLY A 471 -7.10 13.68 17.10
N ARG A 472 -5.83 13.77 16.70
CA ARG A 472 -5.07 15.02 16.66
C ARG A 472 -5.76 16.06 15.77
N ARG A 473 -6.29 15.65 14.62
CA ARG A 473 -7.07 16.52 13.72
C ARG A 473 -8.43 16.93 14.28
N LEU A 474 -8.91 16.24 15.29
CA LEU A 474 -10.10 16.60 16.07
C LEU A 474 -9.77 17.39 17.34
N ASP A 475 -8.52 17.89 17.46
CA ASP A 475 -8.01 18.62 18.61
C ASP A 475 -8.09 17.80 19.94
N LEU A 476 -7.82 16.49 19.84
CA LEU A 476 -7.72 15.57 20.97
C LEU A 476 -6.25 15.25 21.23
N LYS A 477 -5.83 15.32 22.50
CA LYS A 477 -4.49 14.91 22.91
C LYS A 477 -4.45 13.40 23.12
N ILE A 478 -4.05 12.68 22.06
CA ILE A 478 -3.93 11.22 22.05
C ILE A 478 -2.48 10.84 21.75
N GLU A 479 -1.86 10.07 22.64
CA GLU A 479 -0.45 9.69 22.56
C GLU A 479 -0.32 8.16 22.61
N GLY A 480 0.69 7.59 21.95
CA GLY A 480 0.89 6.15 21.86
C GLY A 480 1.60 5.58 23.09
N LEU A 481 1.14 4.44 23.58
CA LEU A 481 1.78 3.67 24.66
C LEU A 481 2.23 2.31 24.15
N GLY A 482 3.55 2.09 24.18
CA GLY A 482 4.17 0.85 23.70
C GLY A 482 4.24 -0.21 24.79
N LEU A 483 3.20 -0.99 24.98
CA LEU A 483 3.23 -2.15 25.88
C LEU A 483 4.01 -3.32 25.23
N PRO A 484 4.68 -4.17 26.01
CA PRO A 484 5.27 -5.42 25.50
C PRO A 484 4.21 -6.29 24.84
N GLY A 485 4.43 -6.66 23.58
CA GLY A 485 3.49 -7.49 22.81
C GLY A 485 2.21 -6.79 22.35
N HIS A 486 1.96 -5.56 22.79
CA HIS A 486 0.75 -4.81 22.43
C HIS A 486 1.03 -3.31 22.28
N PHE A 487 0.10 -2.57 21.66
CA PHE A 487 0.20 -1.11 21.52
C PHE A 487 -1.18 -0.49 21.72
N VAL A 488 -1.26 0.49 22.60
CA VAL A 488 -2.50 1.19 22.94
C VAL A 488 -2.29 2.70 22.89
N VAL A 489 -3.33 3.49 23.10
CA VAL A 489 -3.22 4.94 23.16
C VAL A 489 -3.70 5.49 24.50
N GLN A 490 -3.15 6.62 24.87
CA GLN A 490 -3.53 7.40 26.02
C GLN A 490 -4.21 8.68 25.56
N TYR A 491 -5.44 8.92 25.99
CA TYR A 491 -6.13 10.19 25.85
C TYR A 491 -5.99 11.01 27.14
N THR A 492 -5.57 12.27 27.00
CA THR A 492 -5.42 13.21 28.10
C THR A 492 -6.36 14.38 27.90
N PRO A 493 -7.49 14.46 28.67
CA PRO A 493 -8.42 15.59 28.57
C PRO A 493 -7.76 16.92 28.98
N ALA A 494 -8.18 18.04 28.36
CA ALA A 494 -7.63 19.37 28.65
C ALA A 494 -8.03 19.90 30.03
N ASP A 495 -9.16 19.47 30.57
CA ASP A 495 -9.68 19.88 31.86
C ASP A 495 -9.09 19.13 33.06
N SER A 496 -8.02 18.38 32.87
CA SER A 496 -7.34 17.56 33.88
C SER A 496 -8.16 16.40 34.44
N ALA A 497 -9.18 15.95 33.75
CA ALA A 497 -9.85 14.69 34.06
C ALA A 497 -8.86 13.51 34.00
N ALA A 498 -9.24 12.39 34.57
CA ALA A 498 -8.38 11.21 34.62
C ALA A 498 -8.00 10.75 33.19
N VAL A 499 -6.72 10.48 32.99
CA VAL A 499 -6.20 9.90 31.73
C VAL A 499 -6.93 8.62 31.40
N GLN A 500 -7.31 8.41 30.14
CA GLN A 500 -7.95 7.20 29.66
C GLN A 500 -7.01 6.42 28.76
N ILE A 501 -6.83 5.13 29.03
CA ILE A 501 -6.12 4.21 28.14
C ILE A 501 -7.14 3.55 27.23
N ILE A 502 -6.91 3.61 25.92
CA ILE A 502 -7.82 3.16 24.87
C ILE A 502 -7.10 2.15 24.01
N ASP A 503 -7.77 1.06 23.68
CA ASP A 503 -7.26 0.01 22.79
C ASP A 503 -7.96 0.06 21.43
N PRO A 504 -7.36 0.66 20.39
CA PRO A 504 -7.93 0.69 19.04
C PRO A 504 -8.03 -0.70 18.39
N PHE A 505 -7.18 -1.66 18.77
CA PHE A 505 -7.26 -3.03 18.30
C PHE A 505 -8.54 -3.73 18.78
N GLU A 506 -8.95 -3.45 20.00
CA GLU A 506 -10.21 -3.90 20.61
C GLU A 506 -11.34 -2.86 20.42
N ARG A 507 -11.36 -2.20 19.26
CA ARG A 507 -12.41 -1.26 18.85
C ARG A 507 -12.64 -0.10 19.84
N GLY A 508 -11.57 0.47 20.35
CA GLY A 508 -11.66 1.60 21.26
C GLY A 508 -12.05 1.23 22.71
N LYS A 509 -11.87 -0.04 23.08
CA LYS A 509 -12.09 -0.47 24.49
C LYS A 509 -11.30 0.41 25.45
N ARG A 510 -11.97 0.92 26.48
CA ARG A 510 -11.32 1.62 27.60
C ARG A 510 -10.72 0.58 28.53
N LEU A 511 -9.40 0.65 28.73
CA LEU A 511 -8.67 -0.26 29.60
C LEU A 511 -8.62 0.28 31.03
N THR A 512 -8.88 -0.59 31.99
CA THR A 512 -8.63 -0.33 33.42
C THR A 512 -7.16 -0.57 33.74
N GLU A 513 -6.70 -0.14 34.93
CA GLU A 513 -5.37 -0.49 35.44
C GLU A 513 -5.15 -2.02 35.46
N GLU A 514 -6.17 -2.77 35.88
CA GLU A 514 -6.15 -4.23 35.90
C GLU A 514 -6.00 -4.82 34.52
N ASP A 515 -6.68 -4.28 33.49
CA ASP A 515 -6.50 -4.71 32.08
C ASP A 515 -5.05 -4.52 31.63
N VAL A 516 -4.42 -3.37 31.95
CA VAL A 516 -3.03 -3.07 31.60
C VAL A 516 -2.07 -4.01 32.33
N GLU A 517 -2.28 -4.26 33.60
CA GLU A 517 -1.47 -5.20 34.40
C GLU A 517 -1.58 -6.63 33.82
N ASN A 518 -2.76 -7.05 33.41
CA ASN A 518 -3.00 -8.34 32.78
C ASN A 518 -2.25 -8.46 31.43
N LEU A 519 -2.25 -7.41 30.60
CA LEU A 519 -1.48 -7.39 29.34
C LEU A 519 0.02 -7.53 29.60
N LEU A 520 0.55 -6.81 30.59
CA LEU A 520 1.96 -6.89 30.97
C LEU A 520 2.32 -8.28 31.53
N ALA A 521 1.44 -8.86 32.36
CA ALA A 521 1.63 -10.19 32.92
C ALA A 521 1.63 -11.29 31.84
N GLN A 522 0.72 -11.23 30.86
CA GLN A 522 0.70 -12.15 29.72
C GLN A 522 1.97 -12.09 28.89
N ALA A 523 2.53 -10.89 28.73
CA ALA A 523 3.81 -10.71 28.03
C ALA A 523 5.05 -11.09 28.87
N GLN A 524 4.86 -11.53 30.14
CA GLN A 524 5.92 -11.87 31.11
C GLN A 524 6.87 -10.69 31.43
N PHE A 525 6.39 -9.46 31.36
CA PHE A 525 7.16 -8.27 31.68
C PHE A 525 6.68 -7.65 33.00
N PRO A 526 7.61 -7.13 33.83
CA PRO A 526 7.24 -6.41 35.02
C PRO A 526 6.57 -5.08 34.66
N ASN A 527 5.63 -4.61 35.51
CA ASN A 527 4.99 -3.31 35.35
C ASN A 527 6.01 -2.19 35.64
N LEU A 528 6.72 -1.73 34.64
CA LEU A 528 7.73 -0.67 34.75
C LEU A 528 7.17 0.68 34.25
N PRO A 529 7.54 1.80 34.90
CA PRO A 529 7.08 3.14 34.52
C PRO A 529 7.32 3.49 33.04
N ARG A 530 8.39 2.95 32.45
CA ARG A 530 8.73 3.18 31.02
C ARG A 530 7.65 2.72 30.04
N PHE A 531 6.83 1.72 30.41
CA PHE A 531 5.74 1.23 29.56
C PHE A 531 4.49 2.12 29.63
N ARG A 532 4.49 3.09 30.55
CA ARG A 532 3.42 4.07 30.73
C ARG A 532 3.80 5.46 30.21
N ALA A 533 4.99 5.62 29.67
CA ALA A 533 5.43 6.86 29.04
C ALA A 533 4.98 6.89 27.58
N PRO A 534 4.41 8.02 27.11
CA PRO A 534 4.11 8.20 25.70
C PRO A 534 5.35 8.01 24.82
N GLN A 535 5.19 7.30 23.71
CA GLN A 535 6.25 7.09 22.74
C GLN A 535 6.33 8.23 21.73
N THR A 536 7.53 8.61 21.37
CA THR A 536 7.82 9.55 20.29
C THR A 536 7.48 8.94 18.93
N SER A 537 7.32 9.78 17.90
CA SER A 537 7.11 9.33 16.52
C SER A 537 8.24 8.41 16.02
N VAL A 538 9.48 8.65 16.48
CA VAL A 538 10.64 7.81 16.14
C VAL A 538 10.50 6.41 16.74
N GLU A 539 10.20 6.31 18.03
CA GLU A 539 10.01 5.03 18.73
C GLU A 539 8.82 4.23 18.15
N ILE A 540 7.76 4.91 17.73
CA ILE A 540 6.62 4.28 17.05
C ILE A 540 7.08 3.70 15.71
N CYS A 541 7.80 4.47 14.90
CA CYS A 541 8.34 4.02 13.61
C CYS A 541 9.34 2.87 13.77
N GLU A 542 10.22 2.92 14.77
CA GLU A 542 11.12 1.81 15.10
C GLU A 542 10.34 0.53 15.39
N ARG A 543 9.29 0.63 16.16
CA ARG A 543 8.43 -0.51 16.48
C ARG A 543 7.70 -1.07 15.26
N MET A 544 7.20 -0.19 14.37
CA MET A 544 6.58 -0.62 13.11
C MET A 544 7.57 -1.37 12.24
N ILE A 545 8.79 -0.84 12.09
CA ILE A 545 9.85 -1.49 11.30
C ILE A 545 10.35 -2.76 12.01
N GLY A 546 10.41 -2.78 13.33
CA GLY A 546 10.73 -3.97 14.14
C GLY A 546 9.76 -5.13 13.90
N ASN A 547 8.46 -4.84 13.78
CA ASN A 547 7.45 -5.83 13.42
C ASN A 547 7.70 -6.41 12.01
N LEU A 548 8.01 -5.54 11.03
CA LEU A 548 8.34 -5.94 9.67
C LEU A 548 9.64 -6.74 9.61
N LEU A 549 10.66 -6.36 10.40
CA LEU A 549 11.91 -7.10 10.54
C LEU A 549 11.65 -8.52 11.05
N GLY A 550 10.87 -8.67 12.12
CA GLY A 550 10.52 -9.97 12.67
C GLY A 550 9.71 -10.85 11.70
N LEU A 551 8.91 -10.27 10.82
CA LEU A 551 8.22 -10.98 9.74
C LEU A 551 9.22 -11.41 8.65
N ALA A 552 10.10 -10.53 8.21
CA ALA A 552 11.10 -10.82 7.20
C ALA A 552 12.09 -11.94 7.65
N GLU A 553 12.47 -11.93 8.93
CA GLU A 553 13.30 -12.99 9.53
C GLU A 553 12.59 -14.36 9.48
N ARG A 554 11.29 -14.42 9.79
CA ARG A 554 10.50 -15.66 9.72
C ARG A 554 10.33 -16.15 8.28
N GLU A 555 10.12 -15.24 7.34
CA GLU A 555 9.98 -15.52 5.90
C GLU A 555 11.33 -15.82 5.24
N LYS A 556 12.45 -15.59 5.94
CA LYS A 556 13.83 -15.72 5.43
C LYS A 556 14.09 -14.79 4.23
N ASP A 557 13.44 -13.62 4.22
CA ASP A 557 13.64 -12.58 3.22
C ASP A 557 14.84 -11.70 3.60
N GLU A 558 16.06 -12.18 3.30
CA GLU A 558 17.30 -11.48 3.67
C GLU A 558 17.40 -10.06 3.09
N ALA A 559 16.80 -9.82 1.92
CA ALA A 559 16.78 -8.50 1.30
C ALA A 559 15.91 -7.51 2.12
N ALA A 560 14.75 -7.96 2.58
CA ALA A 560 13.89 -7.17 3.45
C ALA A 560 14.54 -6.97 4.84
N VAL A 561 15.13 -8.02 5.42
CA VAL A 561 15.87 -7.93 6.70
C VAL A 561 16.93 -6.84 6.62
N LEU A 562 17.78 -6.85 5.58
CA LEU A 562 18.81 -5.81 5.42
C LEU A 562 18.22 -4.42 5.25
N ARG A 563 17.17 -4.27 4.43
CA ARG A 563 16.47 -2.98 4.21
C ARG A 563 15.92 -2.39 5.50
N TYR A 564 15.29 -3.23 6.35
CA TYR A 564 14.75 -2.77 7.63
C TYR A 564 15.85 -2.44 8.62
N LEU A 565 16.93 -3.21 8.69
CA LEU A 565 18.09 -2.91 9.54
C LEU A 565 18.79 -1.61 9.13
N GLU A 566 18.95 -1.35 7.81
CA GLU A 566 19.47 -0.07 7.31
C GLU A 566 18.61 1.10 7.79
N THR A 567 17.28 0.91 7.82
CA THR A 567 16.34 1.94 8.27
C THR A 567 16.37 2.09 9.79
N LEU A 568 16.40 0.99 10.54
CA LEU A 568 16.47 1.03 12.01
C LEU A 568 17.74 1.72 12.51
N VAL A 569 18.89 1.46 11.88
CA VAL A 569 20.12 2.21 12.22
C VAL A 569 20.01 3.70 11.88
N THR A 570 19.24 4.07 10.84
CA THR A 570 18.98 5.48 10.54
C THR A 570 18.11 6.14 11.62
N LEU A 571 17.13 5.42 12.17
CA LEU A 571 16.25 5.92 13.23
C LEU A 571 16.95 5.94 14.60
N SER A 572 17.72 4.90 14.90
CA SER A 572 18.45 4.70 16.17
C SER A 572 19.93 4.41 15.91
N PRO A 573 20.71 5.44 15.55
CA PRO A 573 22.14 5.28 15.19
C PRO A 573 23.03 4.87 16.37
N VAL A 574 22.51 4.95 17.59
CA VAL A 574 23.22 4.55 18.81
C VAL A 574 22.87 3.15 19.30
N SER A 575 22.06 2.37 18.59
CA SER A 575 21.64 1.04 18.98
C SER A 575 22.68 -0.04 18.64
N PRO A 576 23.38 -0.63 19.62
CA PRO A 576 24.35 -1.71 19.36
C PRO A 576 23.69 -2.95 18.72
N GLU A 577 22.45 -3.24 19.08
CA GLU A 577 21.72 -4.39 18.54
C GLU A 577 21.52 -4.28 17.02
N TYR A 578 21.08 -3.11 16.54
CA TYR A 578 20.84 -2.90 15.11
C TYR A 578 22.15 -2.89 14.31
N HIS A 579 23.21 -2.29 14.84
CA HIS A 579 24.54 -2.34 14.23
C HIS A 579 25.07 -3.77 14.15
N ALA A 580 24.93 -4.58 15.21
CA ALA A 580 25.39 -5.97 15.21
C ALA A 580 24.64 -6.82 14.17
N LYS A 581 23.32 -6.73 14.14
CA LYS A 581 22.49 -7.47 13.17
C LYS A 581 22.78 -7.02 11.72
N ARG A 582 22.95 -5.71 11.50
CA ARG A 582 23.26 -5.17 10.16
C ARG A 582 24.64 -5.61 9.68
N LEU A 583 25.65 -5.59 10.56
CA LEU A 583 27.00 -6.11 10.30
C LEU A 583 26.92 -7.57 9.82
N GLU A 584 26.23 -8.41 10.57
CA GLU A 584 26.07 -9.83 10.22
C GLU A 584 25.40 -9.99 8.84
N MET A 585 24.31 -9.29 8.59
CA MET A 585 23.60 -9.37 7.31
C MET A 585 24.41 -8.83 6.14
N ARG A 586 25.14 -7.73 6.32
CA ARG A 586 26.03 -7.16 5.30
C ARG A 586 27.17 -8.14 4.98
N ALA A 587 27.77 -8.78 6.00
CA ALA A 587 28.83 -9.76 5.82
C ALA A 587 28.33 -11.00 5.07
N ARG A 588 27.17 -11.54 5.44
CA ARG A 588 26.53 -12.69 4.75
C ARG A 588 26.25 -12.40 3.28
N ASN A 589 25.81 -11.18 2.97
CA ASN A 589 25.51 -10.74 1.61
C ASN A 589 26.75 -10.27 0.82
N GLY A 590 27.97 -10.50 1.33
CA GLY A 590 29.22 -10.13 0.68
C GLY A 590 29.51 -8.62 0.61
N ARG A 591 28.75 -7.78 1.36
CA ARG A 591 28.93 -6.31 1.43
C ARG A 591 30.02 -5.95 2.46
N LEU A 592 31.20 -6.52 2.31
CA LEU A 592 32.26 -6.45 3.33
C LEU A 592 32.68 -5.03 3.69
N THR A 593 32.79 -4.13 2.71
CA THR A 593 33.15 -2.72 2.96
C THR A 593 32.13 -2.03 3.85
N MET A 594 30.85 -2.27 3.62
CA MET A 594 29.77 -1.69 4.43
C MET A 594 29.67 -2.39 5.81
N ALA A 595 30.01 -3.68 5.91
CA ALA A 595 30.09 -4.39 7.19
C ALA A 595 31.20 -3.81 8.08
N LEU A 596 32.32 -3.37 7.50
CA LEU A 596 33.41 -2.71 8.24
C LEU A 596 32.97 -1.36 8.86
N GLU A 597 32.01 -0.66 8.27
CA GLU A 597 31.45 0.57 8.87
C GLU A 597 30.80 0.27 10.23
N ASP A 598 30.03 -0.81 10.31
CA ASP A 598 29.40 -1.23 11.57
C ASP A 598 30.42 -1.80 12.56
N ALA A 599 31.44 -2.49 12.09
CA ALA A 599 32.52 -2.97 12.95
C ALA A 599 33.31 -1.79 13.56
N ASN A 600 33.63 -0.76 12.76
CA ASN A 600 34.28 0.46 13.23
C ASN A 600 33.41 1.21 14.23
N TRP A 601 32.09 1.26 14.02
CA TRP A 601 31.17 1.86 14.98
C TRP A 601 31.33 1.26 16.39
N PHE A 602 31.51 -0.08 16.53
CA PHE A 602 31.75 -0.72 17.82
C PHE A 602 33.13 -0.43 18.41
N ILE A 603 34.11 -0.01 17.59
CA ILE A 603 35.43 0.38 18.07
C ILE A 603 35.38 1.81 18.63
N ASP A 604 34.57 2.66 18.02
CA ASP A 604 34.48 4.10 18.30
C ASP A 604 33.48 4.43 19.43
N ASN A 605 32.57 3.50 19.79
CA ASN A 605 31.53 3.66 20.80
C ASN A 605 31.56 2.54 21.86
#